data_b954d67d77a100f908aa98725d294aea
#
_entry.id   b954d67d77a100f908aa98725d294aea
#
_cell.length_a   1.000
_cell.length_b   1.000
_cell.length_c   1.000
_cell.angle_alpha   90.00
_cell.angle_beta   90.00
_cell.angle_gamma   90.00
#
_symmetry.space_group_name_H-M   'P 1'
#
loop_
_entity.id
_entity.type
_entity.pdbx_description
1 polymer ?
#
loop_
_entity_poly.entity_id
_entity_poly.type
_entity_poly.pdbx_seq_one_letter_code
_entity_poly.pdbx_strand_id
1 'polypeptide(L)'
;EAVGPVVGMNLDPSHLFWMGGDPIEAARVLGENGCLYHIHGKDARPERRMSGPNGMLDSKPIGAFRDRAWNYVAVGAGHGLQWWREFFSVARMWGYDGDVSLEMEDLTLPMLDGHLASLRTLRDALAL
;
A
#
# COMPACT_ATOMS: atom_id res chain seq x y z
N GLU A 1 -9.64 -10.61 -19.82
CA GLU A 1 -9.76 -10.58 -21.31
C GLU A 1 -11.21 -10.52 -21.80
N ALA A 2 -12.19 -10.99 -21.01
CA ALA A 2 -13.61 -11.05 -21.45
C ALA A 2 -14.23 -9.67 -21.74
N VAL A 3 -13.72 -8.59 -21.14
CA VAL A 3 -14.23 -7.21 -21.31
C VAL A 3 -13.21 -6.28 -22.01
N GLY A 4 -12.07 -6.81 -22.42
CA GLY A 4 -11.00 -6.04 -23.07
C GLY A 4 -10.32 -5.02 -22.13
N PRO A 5 -9.63 -4.01 -22.69
CA PRO A 5 -8.80 -3.07 -21.92
C PRO A 5 -9.58 -1.94 -21.23
N VAL A 6 -10.90 -2.10 -21.06
CA VAL A 6 -11.75 -1.11 -20.40
C VAL A 6 -11.81 -1.28 -18.87
N VAL A 7 -11.28 -2.38 -18.35
CA VAL A 7 -11.21 -2.67 -16.92
C VAL A 7 -9.76 -2.96 -16.55
N GLY A 8 -9.27 -2.26 -15.54
CA GLY A 8 -7.94 -2.44 -14.95
C GLY A 8 -7.99 -2.42 -13.45
N MET A 9 -6.84 -2.62 -12.83
CA MET A 9 -6.68 -2.66 -11.38
C MET A 9 -6.23 -1.30 -10.85
N ASN A 10 -6.89 -0.85 -9.78
CA ASN A 10 -6.33 0.08 -8.84
C ASN A 10 -5.60 -0.74 -7.76
N LEU A 11 -4.27 -0.74 -7.81
CA LEU A 11 -3.45 -1.50 -6.86
C LEU A 11 -3.24 -0.70 -5.58
N ASP A 12 -3.81 -1.19 -4.49
CA ASP A 12 -3.56 -0.71 -3.14
C ASP A 12 -2.69 -1.74 -2.40
N PRO A 13 -1.40 -1.47 -2.17
CA PRO A 13 -0.50 -2.41 -1.52
C PRO A 13 -0.89 -2.72 -0.08
N SER A 14 -1.56 -1.79 0.60
CA SER A 14 -1.90 -1.94 2.01
C SER A 14 -2.80 -3.13 2.31
N HIS A 15 -3.69 -3.47 1.37
CA HIS A 15 -4.55 -4.63 1.50
C HIS A 15 -3.77 -5.95 1.39
N LEU A 16 -2.79 -6.02 0.50
CA LEU A 16 -1.97 -7.22 0.31
C LEU A 16 -1.06 -7.48 1.52
N PHE A 17 -0.56 -6.44 2.17
CA PHE A 17 0.31 -6.60 3.34
C PHE A 17 -0.32 -7.44 4.46
N TRP A 18 -1.57 -7.15 4.82
CA TRP A 18 -2.23 -7.91 5.89
C TRP A 18 -2.85 -9.22 5.39
N MET A 19 -3.11 -9.33 4.09
CA MET A 19 -3.62 -10.56 3.47
C MET A 19 -2.51 -11.59 3.20
N GLY A 20 -1.23 -11.23 3.37
CA GLY A 20 -0.08 -12.10 3.12
C GLY A 20 0.30 -12.20 1.64
N GLY A 21 -0.18 -11.26 0.80
CA GLY A 21 0.25 -11.13 -0.57
C GLY A 21 1.53 -10.26 -0.69
N ASP A 22 2.16 -10.32 -1.85
CA ASP A 22 3.31 -9.47 -2.21
C ASP A 22 2.86 -8.39 -3.20
N PRO A 23 2.79 -7.10 -2.77
CA PRO A 23 2.37 -6.03 -3.67
C PRO A 23 3.34 -5.75 -4.81
N ILE A 24 4.64 -6.04 -4.63
CA ILE A 24 5.65 -5.86 -5.69
C ILE A 24 5.41 -6.87 -6.80
N GLU A 25 5.18 -8.13 -6.43
CA GLU A 25 4.85 -9.16 -7.41
C GLU A 25 3.46 -8.93 -8.03
N ALA A 26 2.50 -8.41 -7.28
CA ALA A 26 1.21 -8.00 -7.85
C ALA A 26 1.39 -6.89 -8.91
N ALA A 27 2.21 -5.87 -8.65
CA ALA A 27 2.52 -4.82 -9.62
C ALA A 27 3.16 -5.40 -10.89
N ARG A 28 4.06 -6.38 -10.73
CA ARG A 28 4.69 -7.10 -11.86
C ARG A 28 3.65 -7.81 -12.73
N VAL A 29 2.83 -8.65 -12.12
CA VAL A 29 1.80 -9.42 -12.84
C VAL A 29 0.78 -8.50 -13.54
N LEU A 30 0.36 -7.43 -12.87
CA LEU A 30 -0.58 -6.46 -13.44
C LEU A 30 0.05 -5.69 -14.61
N GLY A 31 1.31 -5.30 -14.48
CA GLY A 31 2.05 -4.62 -15.55
C GLY A 31 2.29 -5.51 -16.75
N GLU A 32 2.73 -6.77 -16.55
CA GLU A 32 2.89 -7.77 -17.63
C GLU A 32 1.61 -7.95 -18.45
N ASN A 33 0.46 -7.83 -17.83
CA ASN A 33 -0.84 -7.98 -18.48
C ASN A 33 -1.46 -6.66 -18.94
N GLY A 34 -0.77 -5.52 -18.79
CA GLY A 34 -1.24 -4.20 -19.19
C GLY A 34 -2.51 -3.75 -18.47
N CYS A 35 -2.72 -4.20 -17.24
CA CYS A 35 -3.93 -3.91 -16.47
C CYS A 35 -3.67 -3.18 -15.13
N LEU A 36 -2.47 -2.66 -14.88
CA LEU A 36 -2.19 -1.75 -13.78
C LEU A 36 -2.58 -0.31 -14.18
N TYR A 37 -3.75 0.15 -13.75
CA TYR A 37 -4.31 1.43 -14.20
C TYR A 37 -4.16 2.54 -13.18
N HIS A 38 -4.07 2.21 -11.90
CA HIS A 38 -3.90 3.18 -10.83
C HIS A 38 -3.18 2.56 -9.64
N ILE A 39 -2.53 3.40 -8.83
CA ILE A 39 -1.85 2.98 -7.58
C ILE A 39 -2.33 3.87 -6.43
N HIS A 40 -2.68 3.24 -5.31
CA HIS A 40 -2.82 3.94 -4.04
C HIS A 40 -1.50 3.94 -3.27
N GLY A 41 -1.09 5.11 -2.82
CA GLY A 41 -0.04 5.28 -1.82
C GLY A 41 -0.64 5.12 -0.43
N LYS A 42 -0.78 3.88 0.03
CA LYS A 42 -1.35 3.51 1.33
C LYS A 42 -0.51 2.44 1.97
N ASP A 43 -0.28 2.56 3.26
CA ASP A 43 0.59 1.65 4.01
C ASP A 43 -0.15 0.96 5.16
N ALA A 44 0.32 -0.21 5.53
CA ALA A 44 -0.19 -0.94 6.67
C ALA A 44 0.97 -1.54 7.48
N ARG A 45 0.79 -1.63 8.79
CA ARG A 45 1.78 -2.18 9.72
C ARG A 45 1.18 -3.33 10.52
N PRO A 46 1.83 -4.52 10.54
CA PRO A 46 1.49 -5.58 11.48
C PRO A 46 1.75 -5.16 12.93
N GLU A 47 0.77 -5.36 13.79
CA GLU A 47 0.89 -5.14 15.23
C GLU A 47 1.30 -6.46 15.90
N ARG A 48 2.59 -6.68 16.07
CA ARG A 48 3.18 -7.98 16.45
C ARG A 48 2.61 -8.58 17.74
N ARG A 49 2.21 -7.73 18.69
CA ARG A 49 1.58 -8.18 19.94
C ARG A 49 0.29 -8.97 19.68
N MET A 50 -0.49 -8.55 18.69
CA MET A 50 -1.79 -9.15 18.35
C MET A 50 -1.65 -10.16 17.21
N SER A 51 -0.87 -9.82 16.18
CA SER A 51 -0.70 -10.71 15.02
C SER A 51 0.14 -11.95 15.34
N GLY A 52 1.09 -11.86 16.26
CA GLY A 52 1.95 -12.98 16.63
C GLY A 52 1.15 -14.21 17.09
N PRO A 53 0.28 -14.11 18.11
CA PRO A 53 -0.50 -15.26 18.58
C PRO A 53 -1.74 -15.54 17.71
N ASN A 54 -2.31 -14.54 17.02
CA ASN A 54 -3.64 -14.65 16.39
C ASN A 54 -3.61 -14.65 14.84
N GLY A 55 -2.44 -14.41 14.24
CA GLY A 55 -2.35 -14.22 12.78
C GLY A 55 -2.85 -12.85 12.34
N MET A 56 -2.95 -12.65 11.01
CA MET A 56 -3.23 -11.36 10.38
C MET A 56 -4.69 -11.17 9.97
N LEU A 57 -5.50 -12.24 9.94
CA LEU A 57 -6.91 -12.16 9.54
C LEU A 57 -7.75 -11.56 10.68
N ASP A 58 -7.86 -10.25 10.67
CA ASP A 58 -8.52 -9.47 11.72
C ASP A 58 -9.58 -8.55 11.10
N SER A 59 -10.82 -8.73 11.55
CA SER A 59 -12.00 -7.97 11.10
C SER A 59 -12.47 -6.90 12.10
N LYS A 60 -11.70 -6.63 13.16
CA LYS A 60 -12.07 -5.59 14.12
C LYS A 60 -12.18 -4.22 13.44
N PRO A 61 -13.09 -3.36 13.91
CA PRO A 61 -13.25 -2.02 13.33
C PRO A 61 -11.97 -1.20 13.45
N ILE A 62 -11.72 -0.32 12.49
CA ILE A 62 -10.50 0.49 12.39
C ILE A 62 -10.23 1.31 13.67
N GLY A 63 -11.29 1.79 14.35
CA GLY A 63 -11.17 2.53 15.61
C GLY A 63 -10.62 1.70 16.78
N ALA A 64 -10.64 0.37 16.70
CA ALA A 64 -10.05 -0.51 17.71
C ALA A 64 -8.53 -0.72 17.52
N PHE A 65 -7.81 0.29 17.03
CA PHE A 65 -6.42 0.20 16.54
C PHE A 65 -5.43 -0.39 17.56
N ARG A 66 -5.69 -0.31 18.87
CA ARG A 66 -4.84 -0.91 19.90
C ARG A 66 -4.94 -2.43 20.00
N ASP A 67 -6.07 -2.98 19.55
CA ASP A 67 -6.43 -4.39 19.70
C ASP A 67 -6.41 -5.15 18.36
N ARG A 68 -6.04 -4.47 17.28
CA ARG A 68 -5.96 -5.07 15.95
C ARG A 68 -4.64 -5.78 15.71
N ALA A 69 -4.67 -6.78 14.82
CA ALA A 69 -3.48 -7.49 14.36
C ALA A 69 -2.65 -6.67 13.37
N TRP A 70 -3.24 -5.65 12.76
CA TRP A 70 -2.61 -4.73 11.83
C TRP A 70 -3.37 -3.39 11.80
N ASN A 71 -2.70 -2.33 11.44
CA ASN A 71 -3.31 -1.00 11.27
C ASN A 71 -2.84 -0.36 9.98
N TYR A 72 -3.70 0.47 9.38
CA TYR A 72 -3.24 1.43 8.40
C TYR A 72 -2.40 2.49 9.09
N VAL A 73 -1.33 2.89 8.44
CA VAL A 73 -0.37 3.88 8.96
C VAL A 73 0.05 4.83 7.85
N ALA A 74 0.60 5.98 8.23
CA ALA A 74 1.19 6.91 7.27
C ALA A 74 2.23 6.19 6.41
N VAL A 75 2.28 6.49 5.11
CA VAL A 75 3.21 5.87 4.17
C VAL A 75 4.65 6.04 4.66
N GLY A 76 5.36 4.94 4.76
CA GLY A 76 6.71 4.88 5.32
C GLY A 76 6.78 4.43 6.79
N ALA A 77 5.65 4.38 7.50
CA ALA A 77 5.60 3.94 8.89
C ALA A 77 5.37 2.42 9.05
N GLY A 78 4.85 1.77 8.01
CA GLY A 78 4.74 0.31 7.93
C GLY A 78 5.90 -0.28 7.12
N HIS A 79 6.08 0.21 5.90
CA HIS A 79 7.13 -0.17 4.97
C HIS A 79 8.00 1.05 4.65
N GLY A 80 9.31 0.94 4.91
CA GLY A 80 10.25 2.07 4.77
C GLY A 80 10.46 2.54 3.33
N LEU A 81 11.13 3.68 3.18
CA LEU A 81 11.41 4.32 1.89
C LEU A 81 12.00 3.35 0.84
N GLN A 82 12.90 2.44 1.26
CA GLN A 82 13.52 1.49 0.34
C GLN A 82 12.50 0.56 -0.31
N TRP A 83 11.53 0.07 0.46
CA TRP A 83 10.45 -0.78 -0.05
C TRP A 83 9.61 -0.02 -1.09
N TRP A 84 9.24 1.23 -0.80
CA TRP A 84 8.45 2.06 -1.72
C TRP A 84 9.21 2.38 -3.01
N ARG A 85 10.52 2.56 -2.93
CA ARG A 85 11.39 2.73 -4.11
C ARG A 85 11.38 1.49 -5.00
N GLU A 86 11.51 0.30 -4.40
CA GLU A 86 11.46 -0.96 -5.12
C GLU A 86 10.09 -1.16 -5.78
N PHE A 87 9.01 -0.95 -5.04
CA PHE A 87 7.64 -1.05 -5.55
C PHE A 87 7.41 -0.17 -6.79
N PHE A 88 7.75 1.12 -6.71
CA PHE A 88 7.62 2.03 -7.86
C PHE A 88 8.60 1.74 -8.98
N SER A 89 9.79 1.25 -8.68
CA SER A 89 10.75 0.82 -9.70
C SER A 89 10.19 -0.34 -10.52
N VAL A 90 9.59 -1.32 -9.87
CA VAL A 90 8.95 -2.46 -10.55
C VAL A 90 7.73 -2.00 -11.34
N ALA A 91 6.85 -1.16 -10.79
CA ALA A 91 5.71 -0.62 -11.55
C ALA A 91 6.16 0.10 -12.84
N ARG A 92 7.19 0.96 -12.75
CA ARG A 92 7.77 1.64 -13.92
C ARG A 92 8.44 0.70 -14.91
N MET A 93 9.11 -0.35 -14.43
CA MET A 93 9.73 -1.37 -15.29
C MET A 93 8.69 -1.99 -16.25
N TRP A 94 7.46 -2.10 -15.81
CA TRP A 94 6.32 -2.63 -16.57
C TRP A 94 5.44 -1.55 -17.19
N GLY A 95 5.98 -0.31 -17.33
CA GLY A 95 5.37 0.76 -18.10
C GLY A 95 4.32 1.59 -17.37
N TYR A 96 4.20 1.46 -16.03
CA TYR A 96 3.30 2.34 -15.29
C TYR A 96 3.85 3.76 -15.22
N ASP A 97 3.10 4.72 -15.76
CA ASP A 97 3.39 6.16 -15.78
C ASP A 97 2.21 7.01 -15.24
N GLY A 98 1.23 6.35 -14.63
CA GLY A 98 0.04 6.99 -14.09
C GLY A 98 0.25 7.64 -12.72
N ASP A 99 -0.83 8.20 -12.18
CA ASP A 99 -0.84 8.88 -10.91
C ASP A 99 -0.77 7.91 -9.71
N VAL A 100 -0.21 8.39 -8.60
CA VAL A 100 -0.27 7.74 -7.29
C VAL A 100 -1.14 8.58 -6.37
N SER A 101 -2.31 8.07 -6.01
CA SER A 101 -3.22 8.75 -5.06
C SER A 101 -2.87 8.38 -3.63
N LEU A 102 -2.58 9.38 -2.81
CA LEU A 102 -2.40 9.17 -1.38
C LEU A 102 -3.74 8.87 -0.71
N GLU A 103 -3.78 7.76 0.01
CA GLU A 103 -4.88 7.42 0.91
C GLU A 103 -4.33 7.26 2.35
N MET A 104 -4.77 8.10 3.28
CA MET A 104 -4.24 8.16 4.64
C MET A 104 -5.31 7.81 5.66
N GLU A 105 -5.14 6.68 6.35
CA GLU A 105 -6.06 6.17 7.37
C GLU A 105 -5.34 5.84 8.69
N ASP A 106 -4.25 6.55 8.99
CA ASP A 106 -3.57 6.43 10.29
C ASP A 106 -4.35 7.19 11.36
N LEU A 107 -4.97 6.45 12.29
CA LEU A 107 -5.73 7.03 13.40
C LEU A 107 -4.85 7.43 14.59
N THR A 108 -3.56 7.22 14.52
CA THR A 108 -2.61 7.58 15.59
C THR A 108 -2.01 8.98 15.41
N LEU A 109 -2.20 9.58 14.24
CA LEU A 109 -1.68 10.90 13.87
C LEU A 109 -2.82 11.89 13.59
N PRO A 110 -2.61 13.19 13.84
CA PRO A 110 -3.45 14.23 13.26
C PRO A 110 -3.45 14.08 11.72
N MET A 111 -4.62 14.24 11.11
CA MET A 111 -4.81 13.96 9.68
C MET A 111 -3.79 14.71 8.80
N LEU A 112 -3.56 16.00 9.05
CA LEU A 112 -2.61 16.79 8.27
C LEU A 112 -1.17 16.27 8.40
N ASP A 113 -0.76 15.91 9.62
CA ASP A 113 0.60 15.41 9.86
C ASP A 113 0.83 14.07 9.16
N GLY A 114 -0.17 13.17 9.19
CA GLY A 114 -0.13 11.90 8.47
C GLY A 114 -0.05 12.09 6.95
N HIS A 115 -0.81 13.02 6.39
CA HIS A 115 -0.72 13.37 4.95
C HIS A 115 0.66 13.92 4.59
N LEU A 116 1.18 14.87 5.37
CA LEU A 116 2.50 15.46 5.10
C LEU A 116 3.63 14.44 5.21
N ALA A 117 3.59 13.55 6.21
CA ALA A 117 4.57 12.48 6.35
C ALA A 117 4.51 11.51 5.15
N SER A 118 3.32 11.08 4.78
CA SER A 118 3.10 10.18 3.64
C SER A 118 3.57 10.81 2.32
N LEU A 119 3.22 12.07 2.07
CA LEU A 119 3.65 12.78 0.86
C LEU A 119 5.18 12.90 0.76
N ARG A 120 5.88 13.14 1.87
CA ARG A 120 7.36 13.16 1.86
C ARG A 120 7.92 11.82 1.41
N THR A 121 7.47 10.73 2.03
CA THR A 121 7.92 9.37 1.67
C THR A 121 7.64 9.04 0.20
N LEU A 122 6.42 9.32 -0.29
CA LEU A 122 6.05 9.06 -1.68
C LEU A 122 6.89 9.87 -2.66
N ARG A 123 7.10 11.18 -2.39
CA ARG A 123 7.95 12.04 -3.22
C ARG A 123 9.40 11.55 -3.27
N ASP A 124 9.96 11.17 -2.11
CA ASP A 124 11.32 10.65 -2.01
C ASP A 124 11.46 9.28 -2.68
N ALA A 125 10.39 8.47 -2.70
CA ALA A 125 10.37 7.19 -3.38
C ALA A 125 10.23 7.33 -4.91
N LEU A 126 9.50 8.33 -5.37
CA LEU A 126 9.26 8.59 -6.80
C LEU A 126 10.39 9.38 -7.47
N ALA A 127 11.24 10.05 -6.68
CA ALA A 127 12.32 10.93 -7.18
C ALA A 127 13.55 10.18 -7.76
N LEU A 128 13.44 8.92 -8.09
CA LEU A 128 14.53 8.09 -8.65
C LEU A 128 14.51 8.09 -10.19
#